data_d21f4cfa9139529328db51bfe8554702
#
_entry.id   d21f4cfa9139529328db51bfe8554702
#
_cell.length_a   1.000
_cell.length_b   1.000
_cell.length_c   1.000
_cell.angle_alpha   90.00
_cell.angle_beta   90.00
_cell.angle_gamma   90.00
#
_symmetry.space_group_name_H-M   'P 1'
#
loop_
_entity.id
_entity.type
_entity.pdbx_description
1 polymer ?
#
loop_
_entity_poly.entity_id
_entity_poly.type
_entity_poly.pdbx_seq_one_letter_code
_entity_poly.pdbx_strand_id
1 'polypeptide(L)'
;ARIAAPSLLFKSEAIVHPDDVVSYISPEECQVSYNPLQMALLWNSLATREVNLLQYALEQRHQLPAHTAWVNYVRSHDDIGWTFADEDAALYGINGFDHRQFLNRFFVNRFDGSFARGEPFQDNPVTGDCRISGTAASLCGLEQGDVHGVARLLLLYGVVLSSGGIPLIYLGDEVGTL
;
A
#
# COMPACT_ATOMS: atom_id res chain seq x y z
N ALA A 1 2.20 -18.78 -23.36
CA ALA A 1 1.46 -17.56 -23.72
C ALA A 1 2.27 -16.69 -24.68
N ARG A 2 3.53 -16.36 -24.41
CA ARG A 2 4.36 -15.49 -25.27
C ARG A 2 4.69 -16.06 -26.67
N ILE A 3 4.67 -17.37 -26.84
CA ILE A 3 4.82 -17.98 -28.19
C ILE A 3 3.64 -17.57 -29.10
N ALA A 4 2.43 -17.50 -28.54
CA ALA A 4 1.23 -17.12 -29.29
C ALA A 4 0.97 -15.60 -29.30
N ALA A 5 1.48 -14.88 -28.31
CA ALA A 5 1.29 -13.44 -28.13
C ALA A 5 2.59 -12.80 -27.59
N PRO A 6 3.57 -12.50 -28.46
CA PRO A 6 4.90 -12.00 -28.03
C PRO A 6 4.88 -10.66 -27.30
N SER A 7 3.87 -9.83 -27.55
CA SER A 7 3.71 -8.51 -26.92
C SER A 7 2.99 -8.56 -25.57
N LEU A 8 2.64 -9.75 -25.07
CA LEU A 8 1.93 -9.89 -23.83
C LEU A 8 2.82 -9.52 -22.63
N LEU A 9 2.34 -8.60 -21.79
CA LEU A 9 2.93 -8.31 -20.50
C LEU A 9 2.28 -9.17 -19.43
N PHE A 10 3.10 -9.70 -18.53
CA PHE A 10 2.61 -10.36 -17.31
C PHE A 10 2.77 -9.43 -16.13
N LYS A 11 1.73 -9.34 -15.32
CA LYS A 11 1.71 -8.61 -14.06
C LYS A 11 1.55 -9.61 -12.93
N SER A 12 2.47 -9.60 -11.97
CA SER A 12 2.33 -10.36 -10.73
C SER A 12 1.47 -9.61 -9.71
N GLU A 13 0.78 -10.40 -8.91
CA GLU A 13 -0.04 -9.94 -7.80
C GLU A 13 0.33 -10.80 -6.59
N ALA A 14 1.43 -10.43 -5.93
CA ALA A 14 2.00 -11.16 -4.81
C ALA A 14 2.02 -10.26 -3.58
N ILE A 15 1.30 -10.69 -2.53
CA ILE A 15 1.31 -10.05 -1.20
C ILE A 15 2.14 -10.94 -0.29
N VAL A 16 3.45 -10.81 -0.38
CA VAL A 16 4.46 -11.58 0.34
C VAL A 16 5.53 -10.64 0.88
N HIS A 17 6.55 -11.20 1.54
CA HIS A 17 7.69 -10.41 2.02
C HIS A 17 8.33 -9.59 0.87
N PRO A 18 8.80 -8.35 1.12
CA PRO A 18 9.36 -7.49 0.07
C PRO A 18 10.46 -8.14 -0.77
N ASP A 19 11.34 -8.95 -0.16
CA ASP A 19 12.39 -9.66 -0.89
C ASP A 19 11.83 -10.75 -1.83
N ASP A 20 10.74 -11.40 -1.42
CA ASP A 20 10.10 -12.45 -2.21
C ASP A 20 9.37 -11.87 -3.43
N VAL A 21 8.74 -10.69 -3.30
CA VAL A 21 8.06 -10.03 -4.42
C VAL A 21 9.01 -9.81 -5.59
N VAL A 22 10.22 -9.35 -5.32
CA VAL A 22 11.24 -9.06 -6.35
C VAL A 22 11.63 -10.32 -7.13
N SER A 23 11.58 -11.49 -6.50
CA SER A 23 11.92 -12.76 -7.16
C SER A 23 10.96 -13.15 -8.30
N TYR A 24 9.75 -12.62 -8.29
CA TYR A 24 8.76 -12.84 -9.38
C TYR A 24 8.90 -11.87 -10.55
N ILE A 25 9.78 -10.87 -10.44
CA ILE A 25 9.86 -9.76 -11.38
C ILE A 25 11.11 -9.90 -12.23
N SER A 26 10.91 -10.22 -13.50
CA SER A 26 12.00 -10.30 -14.48
C SER A 26 11.47 -10.03 -15.89
N PRO A 27 12.33 -9.65 -16.84
CA PRO A 27 11.92 -9.49 -18.23
C PRO A 27 11.35 -10.77 -18.86
N GLU A 28 11.78 -11.94 -18.37
CA GLU A 28 11.38 -13.25 -18.88
C GLU A 28 10.10 -13.77 -18.23
N GLU A 29 9.76 -13.30 -17.03
CA GLU A 29 8.59 -13.74 -16.25
C GLU A 29 7.52 -12.67 -16.18
N CYS A 30 7.41 -11.97 -15.04
CA CYS A 30 6.49 -10.85 -14.87
C CYS A 30 7.24 -9.53 -15.06
N GLN A 31 6.91 -8.77 -16.08
CA GLN A 31 7.55 -7.48 -16.35
C GLN A 31 7.07 -6.38 -15.44
N VAL A 32 5.89 -6.54 -14.86
CA VAL A 32 5.31 -5.59 -13.91
C VAL A 32 4.77 -6.31 -12.68
N SER A 33 4.79 -5.64 -11.55
CA SER A 33 4.17 -6.13 -10.30
C SER A 33 3.52 -5.00 -9.56
N TYR A 34 2.45 -5.29 -8.83
CA TYR A 34 1.96 -4.35 -7.82
C TYR A 34 3.05 -4.05 -6.79
N ASN A 35 3.01 -2.84 -6.23
CA ASN A 35 3.88 -2.41 -5.13
C ASN A 35 3.07 -2.31 -3.82
N PRO A 36 2.75 -3.44 -3.18
CA PRO A 36 1.96 -3.44 -1.95
C PRO A 36 2.70 -2.81 -0.77
N LEU A 37 4.04 -2.87 -0.77
CA LEU A 37 4.85 -2.24 0.27
C LEU A 37 4.69 -0.72 0.25
N GLN A 38 4.86 -0.08 -0.90
CA GLN A 38 4.66 1.37 -1.00
C GLN A 38 3.23 1.75 -0.62
N MET A 39 2.24 1.02 -1.09
CA MET A 39 0.83 1.25 -0.74
C MET A 39 0.62 1.22 0.77
N ALA A 40 1.06 0.16 1.44
CA ALA A 40 0.92 0.02 2.89
C ALA A 40 1.63 1.15 3.66
N LEU A 41 2.82 1.54 3.21
CA LEU A 41 3.61 2.59 3.88
C LEU A 41 3.09 4.01 3.61
N LEU A 42 2.38 4.24 2.52
CA LEU A 42 1.63 5.48 2.32
C LEU A 42 0.55 5.65 3.40
N TRP A 43 -0.24 4.61 3.63
CA TRP A 43 -1.27 4.62 4.69
C TRP A 43 -0.65 4.69 6.09
N ASN A 44 0.45 3.95 6.33
CA ASN A 44 1.23 4.08 7.55
C ASN A 44 1.64 5.52 7.82
N SER A 45 2.19 6.20 6.82
CA SER A 45 2.67 7.58 6.96
C SER A 45 1.55 8.57 7.29
N LEU A 46 0.34 8.35 6.76
CA LEU A 46 -0.82 9.16 7.14
C LEU A 46 -1.25 8.93 8.60
N ALA A 47 -1.23 7.69 9.07
CA ALA A 47 -1.66 7.35 10.44
C ALA A 47 -0.65 7.84 11.50
N THR A 48 0.63 7.63 11.23
CA THR A 48 1.73 7.96 12.16
C THR A 48 2.21 9.40 12.07
N ARG A 49 2.05 10.05 10.90
CA ARG A 49 2.69 11.31 10.51
C ARG A 49 4.22 11.19 10.44
N GLU A 50 4.73 9.96 10.26
CA GLU A 50 6.14 9.64 10.12
C GLU A 50 6.39 8.99 8.76
N VAL A 51 7.49 9.34 8.12
CA VAL A 51 7.81 8.88 6.77
C VAL A 51 9.04 7.97 6.70
N ASN A 52 9.67 7.66 7.82
CA ASN A 52 10.94 6.94 7.88
C ASN A 52 10.87 5.57 7.18
N LEU A 53 9.82 4.78 7.45
CA LEU A 53 9.62 3.49 6.79
C LEU A 53 9.36 3.63 5.28
N LEU A 54 8.57 4.62 4.87
CA LEU A 54 8.31 4.90 3.46
C LEU A 54 9.59 5.34 2.75
N GLN A 55 10.35 6.24 3.35
CA GLN A 55 11.65 6.68 2.82
C GLN A 55 12.59 5.49 2.66
N TYR A 56 12.75 4.67 3.69
CA TYR A 56 13.59 3.47 3.64
C TYR A 56 13.17 2.53 2.49
N ALA A 57 11.87 2.27 2.35
CA ALA A 57 11.36 1.40 1.29
C ALA A 57 11.63 1.97 -0.11
N LEU A 58 11.46 3.29 -0.32
CA LEU A 58 11.77 3.94 -1.59
C LEU A 58 13.27 3.90 -1.91
N GLU A 59 14.13 3.97 -0.91
CA GLU A 59 15.59 3.94 -1.09
C GLU A 59 16.13 2.52 -1.26
N GLN A 60 15.61 1.53 -0.51
CA GLN A 60 16.22 0.21 -0.40
C GLN A 60 15.42 -0.90 -1.10
N ARG A 61 14.10 -0.74 -1.28
CA ARG A 61 13.19 -1.79 -1.75
C ARG A 61 12.55 -1.47 -3.10
N HIS A 62 12.76 -0.26 -3.64
CA HIS A 62 12.08 0.19 -4.87
C HIS A 62 12.80 -0.21 -6.17
N GLN A 63 14.06 -0.56 -6.09
CA GLN A 63 14.86 -0.89 -7.27
C GLN A 63 14.43 -2.22 -7.87
N LEU A 64 14.31 -2.26 -9.19
CA LEU A 64 13.94 -3.44 -9.98
C LEU A 64 14.94 -3.70 -11.11
N PRO A 65 14.97 -4.93 -11.65
CA PRO A 65 15.73 -5.24 -12.86
C PRO A 65 15.33 -4.33 -14.03
N ALA A 66 16.26 -4.08 -14.94
CA ALA A 66 15.99 -3.32 -16.16
C ALA A 66 14.83 -3.94 -16.95
N HIS A 67 14.03 -3.09 -17.60
CA HIS A 67 12.84 -3.50 -18.38
C HIS A 67 11.70 -4.11 -17.56
N THR A 68 11.68 -3.82 -16.26
CA THR A 68 10.55 -4.15 -15.37
C THR A 68 10.07 -2.88 -14.63
N ALA A 69 8.86 -2.93 -14.07
CA ALA A 69 8.31 -1.77 -13.38
C ALA A 69 7.36 -2.16 -12.24
N TRP A 70 7.35 -1.34 -11.19
CA TRP A 70 6.28 -1.35 -10.22
C TRP A 70 5.00 -0.73 -10.79
N VAL A 71 3.85 -1.28 -10.40
CA VAL A 71 2.55 -0.61 -10.48
C VAL A 71 2.30 -0.02 -9.10
N ASN A 72 2.48 1.30 -8.97
CA ASN A 72 2.29 2.04 -7.72
C ASN A 72 0.83 2.51 -7.61
N TYR A 73 0.25 2.39 -6.43
CA TYR A 73 -1.17 2.69 -6.22
C TYR A 73 -1.45 3.10 -4.78
N VAL A 74 -2.54 3.81 -4.58
CA VAL A 74 -3.10 4.13 -3.26
C VAL A 74 -4.04 3.02 -2.81
N ARG A 75 -4.94 2.63 -3.69
CA ARG A 75 -5.89 1.52 -3.51
C ARG A 75 -6.00 0.72 -4.80
N SER A 76 -6.44 -0.53 -4.68
CA SER A 76 -6.84 -1.42 -5.77
C SER A 76 -8.17 -2.08 -5.41
N HIS A 77 -8.52 -3.15 -6.11
CA HIS A 77 -9.69 -3.98 -5.77
C HIS A 77 -9.52 -4.79 -4.48
N ASP A 78 -8.27 -4.96 -4.00
CA ASP A 78 -7.96 -5.70 -2.77
C ASP A 78 -8.00 -4.81 -1.52
N ASP A 79 -8.14 -5.46 -0.36
CA ASP A 79 -7.99 -4.84 0.94
C ASP A 79 -6.53 -4.48 1.23
N ILE A 80 -6.32 -3.51 2.13
CA ILE A 80 -4.99 -3.11 2.57
C ILE A 80 -4.43 -4.16 3.52
N GLY A 81 -3.32 -4.78 3.13
CA GLY A 81 -2.47 -5.58 4.01
C GLY A 81 -1.22 -4.79 4.42
N TRP A 82 -0.78 -4.97 5.66
CA TRP A 82 0.40 -4.28 6.20
C TRP A 82 1.67 -5.07 5.87
N THR A 83 2.13 -4.94 4.64
CA THR A 83 3.19 -5.76 4.03
C THR A 83 4.62 -5.31 4.32
N PHE A 84 4.84 -4.35 5.23
CA PHE A 84 6.19 -3.99 5.65
C PHE A 84 6.85 -5.13 6.46
N ALA A 85 8.16 -5.29 6.29
CA ALA A 85 8.95 -6.28 6.99
C ALA A 85 9.24 -5.87 8.45
N ASP A 86 9.24 -6.83 9.36
CA ASP A 86 9.51 -6.58 10.78
C ASP A 86 10.93 -6.09 11.03
N GLU A 87 11.90 -6.59 10.25
CA GLU A 87 13.29 -6.14 10.32
C GLU A 87 13.46 -4.68 9.87
N ASP A 88 12.71 -4.23 8.87
CA ASP A 88 12.72 -2.83 8.44
C ASP A 88 12.12 -1.92 9.52
N ALA A 89 11.03 -2.35 10.15
CA ALA A 89 10.41 -1.65 11.27
C ALA A 89 11.34 -1.57 12.48
N ALA A 90 12.06 -2.64 12.78
CA ALA A 90 12.98 -2.71 13.91
C ALA A 90 14.15 -1.72 13.78
N LEU A 91 14.57 -1.33 12.57
CA LEU A 91 15.59 -0.29 12.37
C LEU A 91 15.20 1.06 13.00
N TYR A 92 13.90 1.29 13.13
CA TYR A 92 13.33 2.51 13.73
C TYR A 92 12.76 2.28 15.13
N GLY A 93 13.07 1.14 15.76
CA GLY A 93 12.59 0.79 17.09
C GLY A 93 11.10 0.45 17.14
N ILE A 94 10.52 0.09 16.02
CA ILE A 94 9.10 -0.25 15.88
C ILE A 94 8.93 -1.77 16.01
N ASN A 95 8.06 -2.22 16.93
CA ASN A 95 7.60 -3.59 16.96
C ASN A 95 6.54 -3.79 15.86
N GLY A 96 6.83 -4.64 14.87
CA GLY A 96 5.97 -4.81 13.70
C GLY A 96 4.57 -5.31 14.02
N PHE A 97 4.42 -6.24 15.00
CA PHE A 97 3.11 -6.74 15.43
C PHE A 97 2.27 -5.64 16.07
N ASP A 98 2.80 -4.96 17.10
CA ASP A 98 2.07 -3.89 17.80
C ASP A 98 1.70 -2.75 16.85
N HIS A 99 2.59 -2.47 15.91
CA HIS A 99 2.38 -1.43 14.91
C HIS A 99 1.26 -1.77 13.94
N ARG A 100 1.18 -3.03 13.46
CA ARG A 100 0.04 -3.50 12.65
C ARG A 100 -1.27 -3.41 13.42
N GLN A 101 -1.27 -3.75 14.73
CA GLN A 101 -2.45 -3.59 15.58
C GLN A 101 -2.87 -2.11 15.72
N PHE A 102 -1.91 -1.19 15.86
CA PHE A 102 -2.20 0.23 15.84
C PHE A 102 -2.85 0.66 14.52
N LEU A 103 -2.28 0.27 13.36
CA LEU A 103 -2.82 0.62 12.05
C LEU A 103 -4.23 0.05 11.83
N ASN A 104 -4.47 -1.20 12.24
CA ASN A 104 -5.80 -1.81 12.20
C ASN A 104 -6.82 -0.96 12.97
N ARG A 105 -6.49 -0.60 14.21
CA ARG A 105 -7.39 0.21 15.06
C ARG A 105 -7.58 1.62 14.50
N PHE A 106 -6.52 2.20 13.95
CA PHE A 106 -6.58 3.54 13.37
C PHE A 106 -7.54 3.58 12.19
N PHE A 107 -7.36 2.69 11.21
CA PHE A 107 -8.14 2.75 9.97
C PHE A 107 -9.59 2.27 10.10
N VAL A 108 -9.96 1.58 11.17
CA VAL A 108 -11.37 1.24 11.49
C VAL A 108 -11.99 2.19 12.54
N ASN A 109 -11.40 3.36 12.74
CA ASN A 109 -11.88 4.38 13.67
C ASN A 109 -12.02 3.90 15.15
N ARG A 110 -11.09 3.05 15.58
CA ARG A 110 -10.99 2.55 16.97
C ARG A 110 -9.73 3.05 17.68
N PHE A 111 -9.18 4.15 17.19
CA PHE A 111 -8.03 4.84 17.77
C PHE A 111 -8.33 6.32 17.86
N ASP A 112 -8.04 6.93 19.02
CA ASP A 112 -8.30 8.34 19.24
C ASP A 112 -7.49 9.22 18.27
N GLY A 113 -8.17 10.18 17.64
CA GLY A 113 -7.57 11.01 16.57
C GLY A 113 -7.59 10.40 15.17
N SER A 114 -8.19 9.20 14.99
CA SER A 114 -8.42 8.66 13.64
C SER A 114 -9.41 9.50 12.85
N PHE A 115 -9.13 9.65 11.56
CA PHE A 115 -10.02 10.26 10.56
C PHE A 115 -10.65 9.22 9.63
N ALA A 116 -10.23 7.96 9.70
CA ALA A 116 -10.58 6.93 8.72
C ALA A 116 -11.93 6.24 9.03
N ARG A 117 -12.57 5.70 8.00
CA ARG A 117 -13.79 4.90 8.05
C ARG A 117 -13.61 3.62 7.24
N GLY A 118 -12.65 2.79 7.64
CA GLY A 118 -12.48 1.45 7.08
C GLY A 118 -13.19 0.39 7.91
N GLU A 119 -13.30 -0.79 7.34
CA GLU A 119 -13.83 -1.99 7.97
C GLU A 119 -12.75 -3.08 8.07
N PRO A 120 -12.68 -3.84 9.19
CA PRO A 120 -11.75 -4.94 9.30
C PRO A 120 -12.19 -6.10 8.42
N PHE A 121 -11.24 -6.69 7.71
CA PHE A 121 -11.45 -7.86 6.88
C PHE A 121 -10.45 -8.96 7.23
N GLN A 122 -10.93 -10.20 7.33
CA GLN A 122 -10.12 -11.36 7.75
C GLN A 122 -9.39 -11.13 9.09
N ASP A 123 -10.07 -10.47 10.03
CA ASP A 123 -9.52 -10.22 11.36
C ASP A 123 -9.31 -11.54 12.11
N ASN A 124 -8.04 -11.87 12.37
CA ASN A 124 -7.65 -13.09 13.09
C ASN A 124 -7.14 -12.71 14.49
N PRO A 125 -7.95 -12.89 15.53
CA PRO A 125 -7.56 -12.50 16.89
C PRO A 125 -6.39 -13.33 17.47
N VAL A 126 -6.07 -14.49 16.87
CA VAL A 126 -4.97 -15.34 17.34
C VAL A 126 -3.63 -14.84 16.80
N THR A 127 -3.55 -14.53 15.52
CA THR A 127 -2.32 -14.05 14.86
C THR A 127 -2.21 -12.53 14.84
N GLY A 128 -3.30 -11.81 15.11
CA GLY A 128 -3.39 -10.37 14.95
C GLY A 128 -3.35 -9.90 13.50
N ASP A 129 -3.40 -10.82 12.54
CA ASP A 129 -3.47 -10.49 11.12
C ASP A 129 -4.86 -9.95 10.78
N CYS A 130 -4.89 -8.79 10.14
CA CYS A 130 -6.11 -8.13 9.71
C CYS A 130 -5.80 -7.28 8.49
N ARG A 131 -6.74 -7.26 7.56
CA ARG A 131 -6.73 -6.34 6.42
C ARG A 131 -7.77 -5.26 6.61
N ILE A 132 -7.60 -4.14 5.93
CA ILE A 132 -8.53 -3.01 6.00
C ILE A 132 -9.23 -2.83 4.67
N SER A 133 -10.56 -2.98 4.69
CA SER A 133 -11.44 -2.64 3.58
C SER A 133 -11.88 -1.18 3.67
N GLY A 134 -12.07 -0.53 2.53
CA GLY A 134 -12.54 0.85 2.43
C GLY A 134 -12.06 1.54 1.17
N THR A 135 -12.79 2.56 0.73
CA THR A 135 -12.37 3.41 -0.38
C THR A 135 -11.24 4.35 0.06
N ALA A 136 -10.44 4.84 -0.88
CA ALA A 136 -9.42 5.83 -0.55
C ALA A 136 -10.04 7.09 0.09
N ALA A 137 -11.22 7.49 -0.36
CA ALA A 137 -11.96 8.64 0.19
C ALA A 137 -12.37 8.40 1.66
N SER A 138 -12.98 7.25 1.97
CA SER A 138 -13.38 6.89 3.35
C SER A 138 -12.17 6.80 4.28
N LEU A 139 -11.08 6.20 3.82
CA LEU A 139 -9.85 6.04 4.59
C LEU A 139 -9.09 7.35 4.78
N CYS A 140 -9.24 8.33 3.87
CA CYS A 140 -8.69 9.68 4.02
C CYS A 140 -9.55 10.62 4.89
N GLY A 141 -10.76 10.21 5.27
CA GLY A 141 -11.65 10.98 6.14
C GLY A 141 -12.74 11.77 5.42
N LEU A 142 -12.91 11.63 4.11
CA LEU A 142 -13.97 12.35 3.39
C LEU A 142 -15.36 11.96 3.89
N GLU A 143 -15.58 10.69 4.19
CA GLU A 143 -16.84 10.18 4.71
C GLU A 143 -17.21 10.80 6.08
N GLN A 144 -16.22 11.16 6.89
CA GLN A 144 -16.43 11.87 8.16
C GLN A 144 -16.57 13.38 8.00
N GLY A 145 -16.43 13.90 6.79
CA GLY A 145 -16.42 15.35 6.55
C GLY A 145 -15.15 16.03 7.06
N ASP A 146 -14.04 15.30 7.21
CA ASP A 146 -12.78 15.88 7.66
C ASP A 146 -12.25 16.86 6.61
N VAL A 147 -11.97 18.10 7.03
CA VAL A 147 -11.54 19.19 6.14
C VAL A 147 -10.24 18.92 5.41
N HIS A 148 -9.42 17.99 5.88
CA HIS A 148 -8.16 17.59 5.28
C HIS A 148 -8.27 16.33 4.42
N GLY A 149 -9.46 15.71 4.30
CA GLY A 149 -9.65 14.45 3.57
C GLY A 149 -9.16 14.52 2.12
N VAL A 150 -9.58 15.54 1.37
CA VAL A 150 -9.13 15.75 -0.02
C VAL A 150 -7.62 15.99 -0.09
N ALA A 151 -7.07 16.79 0.82
CA ALA A 151 -5.63 17.06 0.84
C ALA A 151 -4.79 15.79 1.09
N ARG A 152 -5.26 14.90 1.99
CA ARG A 152 -4.61 13.59 2.21
C ARG A 152 -4.65 12.72 0.98
N LEU A 153 -5.80 12.63 0.32
CA LEU A 153 -5.95 11.83 -0.91
C LEU A 153 -5.02 12.36 -2.02
N LEU A 154 -4.99 13.67 -2.23
CA LEU A 154 -4.09 14.29 -3.21
C LEU A 154 -2.61 14.10 -2.85
N LEU A 155 -2.26 14.12 -1.56
CA LEU A 155 -0.89 13.84 -1.11
C LEU A 155 -0.47 12.41 -1.46
N LEU A 156 -1.32 11.41 -1.19
CA LEU A 156 -1.03 10.02 -1.52
C LEU A 156 -0.82 9.82 -3.02
N TYR A 157 -1.72 10.35 -3.84
CA TYR A 157 -1.58 10.31 -5.30
C TYR A 157 -0.38 11.12 -5.80
N GLY A 158 -0.06 12.23 -5.16
CA GLY A 158 1.15 13.00 -5.45
C GLY A 158 2.42 12.16 -5.31
N VAL A 159 2.52 11.35 -4.24
CA VAL A 159 3.65 10.42 -4.07
C VAL A 159 3.63 9.32 -5.12
N VAL A 160 2.48 8.67 -5.35
CA VAL A 160 2.34 7.61 -6.36
C VAL A 160 2.72 8.08 -7.76
N LEU A 161 2.30 9.28 -8.15
CA LEU A 161 2.59 9.85 -9.47
C LEU A 161 4.04 10.34 -9.61
N SER A 162 4.73 10.63 -8.50
CA SER A 162 6.12 11.07 -8.50
C SER A 162 7.13 9.94 -8.29
N SER A 163 6.69 8.77 -7.84
CA SER A 163 7.54 7.58 -7.68
C SER A 163 7.81 6.93 -9.05
N GLY A 164 9.00 6.36 -9.23
CA GLY A 164 9.31 5.59 -10.44
C GLY A 164 8.39 4.37 -10.60
N GLY A 165 7.93 4.11 -11.83
CA GLY A 165 7.02 3.00 -12.15
C GLY A 165 5.77 3.45 -12.88
N ILE A 166 4.73 2.63 -12.85
CA ILE A 166 3.44 2.87 -13.52
C ILE A 166 2.42 3.26 -12.47
N PRO A 167 1.94 4.51 -12.43
CA PRO A 167 0.91 4.91 -11.47
C PRO A 167 -0.44 4.32 -11.85
N LEU A 168 -1.17 3.81 -10.86
CA LEU A 168 -2.52 3.30 -11.01
C LEU A 168 -3.48 4.17 -10.19
N ILE A 169 -4.52 4.67 -10.83
CA ILE A 169 -5.67 5.33 -10.19
C ILE A 169 -6.81 4.32 -10.19
N TYR A 170 -7.27 3.93 -9.00
CA TYR A 170 -8.39 2.99 -8.90
C TYR A 170 -9.70 3.72 -9.24
N LEU A 171 -10.54 3.04 -10.02
CA LEU A 171 -11.79 3.63 -10.52
C LEU A 171 -12.67 4.12 -9.35
N GLY A 172 -13.02 5.39 -9.40
CA GLY A 172 -13.81 6.07 -8.37
C GLY A 172 -13.00 6.96 -7.44
N ASP A 173 -11.69 6.72 -7.28
CA ASP A 173 -10.85 7.57 -6.43
C ASP A 173 -10.75 9.00 -6.99
N GLU A 174 -10.78 9.14 -8.33
CA GLU A 174 -10.73 10.44 -9.03
C GLU A 174 -11.94 11.34 -8.76
N VAL A 175 -13.04 10.75 -8.30
CA VAL A 175 -14.27 11.48 -7.92
C VAL A 175 -14.60 11.35 -6.44
N GLY A 176 -13.71 10.72 -5.66
CA GLY A 176 -13.88 10.57 -4.22
C GLY A 176 -15.03 9.66 -3.81
N THR A 177 -15.23 8.56 -4.54
CA THR A 177 -16.28 7.57 -4.22
C THR A 177 -16.12 7.04 -2.79
N LEU A 178 -17.23 7.04 -2.02
CA LEU A 178 -17.33 6.49 -0.67
C LEU A 178 -17.74 5.01 -0.70
#